data_20d857c3306d02a0ecea16d2942c15d1
#
_entry.id   20d857c3306d02a0ecea16d2942c15d1
#
_cell.length_a   1.000
_cell.length_b   1.000
_cell.length_c   1.000
_cell.angle_alpha   90.00
_cell.angle_beta   90.00
_cell.angle_gamma   90.00
#
_symmetry.space_group_name_H-M   'P 1'
#
loop_
_entity.id
_entity.type
_entity.pdbx_description
1 polymer ?
#
loop_
_entity_poly.entity_id
_entity_poly.type
_entity_poly.pdbx_seq_one_letter_code
_entity_poly.pdbx_strand_id
1 'polypeptide(L)'
;MYTFPAEGSPVGSTRSVRVQARVEVNRPRAQAFVEFALVLPVLLVLVLGMIDLGRAFVFGVAVQQGAREAARLGTKAALDPTIDDATILGRLIAAADPALVGCSATQPPGQACSAGTWTLTIEVTPAAGSPIYSSVAAARAAGPSVLRGAQLHVRARGGVSLFVGFLTGAMGLGLNQVTVQADARMVVF
;
A
#
# COMPACT_ATOMS: atom_id res chain seq x y z
N MET A 1 85.89 -58.21 43.15
CA MET A 1 84.44 -58.47 43.23
C MET A 1 83.84 -57.16 43.75
N TYR A 2 83.45 -56.30 42.78
CA TYR A 2 82.93 -54.98 43.13
C TYR A 2 81.45 -54.95 42.70
N THR A 3 80.54 -54.71 43.64
CA THR A 3 79.12 -54.51 43.48
C THR A 3 78.86 -53.01 43.37
N PHE A 4 78.24 -52.58 42.22
CA PHE A 4 77.79 -51.23 42.08
C PHE A 4 76.33 -51.11 42.63
N PRO A 5 76.02 -50.05 43.32
CA PRO A 5 74.63 -49.74 43.68
C PRO A 5 73.92 -49.01 42.53
N ALA A 6 72.70 -49.38 42.28
CA ALA A 6 71.85 -48.80 41.31
C ALA A 6 71.23 -47.48 41.85
N GLU A 7 71.53 -46.35 41.19
CA GLU A 7 70.90 -45.07 41.45
C GLU A 7 69.52 -44.99 40.76
N GLY A 8 68.51 -44.89 41.59
CA GLY A 8 67.16 -44.65 41.09
C GLY A 8 66.92 -43.17 40.71
N SER A 9 66.63 -42.88 39.46
CA SER A 9 66.31 -41.57 39.01
C SER A 9 64.86 -41.17 39.45
N PRO A 10 64.67 -39.96 39.99
CA PRO A 10 63.29 -39.49 40.30
C PRO A 10 62.53 -39.13 39.01
N VAL A 11 61.40 -39.77 38.84
CA VAL A 11 60.40 -39.44 37.77
C VAL A 11 59.86 -38.06 38.08
N GLY A 12 60.23 -37.10 37.19
CA GLY A 12 59.70 -35.75 37.22
C GLY A 12 58.22 -35.74 36.87
N SER A 13 57.39 -35.42 37.85
CA SER A 13 55.98 -35.15 37.69
C SER A 13 55.78 -33.87 36.84
N THR A 14 55.49 -34.01 35.56
CA THR A 14 55.08 -32.89 34.70
C THR A 14 53.72 -32.42 35.16
N ARG A 15 53.67 -31.39 35.95
CA ARG A 15 52.50 -30.68 36.40
C ARG A 15 51.94 -29.91 35.12
N SER A 16 50.95 -30.48 34.45
CA SER A 16 50.27 -29.78 33.36
C SER A 16 49.51 -28.57 33.91
N VAL A 17 50.07 -27.39 33.72
CA VAL A 17 49.40 -26.14 34.01
C VAL A 17 48.32 -25.96 32.94
N ARG A 18 47.10 -26.33 33.25
CA ARG A 18 45.93 -25.93 32.45
C ARG A 18 45.76 -24.42 32.57
N VAL A 19 46.26 -23.68 31.60
CA VAL A 19 45.89 -22.29 31.38
C VAL A 19 44.43 -22.28 30.93
N GLN A 20 43.52 -22.14 31.89
CA GLN A 20 42.15 -21.79 31.57
C GLN A 20 42.15 -20.33 31.07
N ALA A 21 42.18 -20.14 29.78
CA ALA A 21 41.87 -18.85 29.16
C ALA A 21 40.45 -18.46 29.57
N ARG A 22 40.33 -17.65 30.59
CA ARG A 22 39.08 -17.02 31.00
C ARG A 22 38.74 -16.05 29.87
N VAL A 23 37.89 -16.47 28.94
CA VAL A 23 37.27 -15.55 27.98
C VAL A 23 36.39 -14.63 28.83
N GLU A 24 36.91 -13.46 29.16
CA GLU A 24 36.09 -12.36 29.70
C GLU A 24 35.17 -11.91 28.59
N VAL A 25 34.02 -12.57 28.49
CA VAL A 25 32.90 -12.09 27.66
C VAL A 25 32.47 -10.75 28.28
N ASN A 26 32.72 -9.68 27.55
CA ASN A 26 32.39 -8.32 27.96
C ASN A 26 30.84 -8.20 28.02
N ARG A 27 30.28 -8.72 29.12
CA ARG A 27 28.83 -8.90 29.35
C ARG A 27 27.99 -7.62 29.12
N PRO A 28 28.44 -6.38 29.48
CA PRO A 28 27.61 -5.18 29.26
C PRO A 28 27.38 -4.87 27.79
N ARG A 29 28.36 -5.15 26.92
CA ARG A 29 28.16 -4.93 25.44
C ARG A 29 27.19 -5.93 24.84
N ALA A 30 27.25 -7.19 25.26
CA ALA A 30 26.33 -8.23 24.78
C ALA A 30 24.87 -7.93 25.21
N GLN A 31 24.66 -7.44 26.43
CA GLN A 31 23.33 -7.08 26.93
C GLN A 31 22.75 -5.91 26.14
N ALA A 32 23.52 -4.83 25.89
CA ALA A 32 23.08 -3.70 25.10
C ALA A 32 22.64 -4.10 23.66
N PHE A 33 23.34 -5.06 23.04
CA PHE A 33 22.94 -5.60 21.73
C PHE A 33 21.61 -6.33 21.78
N VAL A 34 21.34 -7.11 22.83
CA VAL A 34 20.05 -7.80 23.00
C VAL A 34 18.92 -6.81 23.22
N GLU A 35 19.11 -5.79 24.05
CA GLU A 35 18.13 -4.73 24.27
C GLU A 35 17.83 -3.97 22.98
N PHE A 36 18.87 -3.61 22.20
CA PHE A 36 18.71 -2.96 20.90
C PHE A 36 17.98 -3.87 19.90
N ALA A 37 18.31 -5.16 19.84
CA ALA A 37 17.67 -6.12 18.95
C ALA A 37 16.17 -6.30 19.24
N LEU A 38 15.74 -6.12 20.50
CA LEU A 38 14.32 -6.16 20.88
C LEU A 38 13.58 -4.86 20.55
N VAL A 39 14.23 -3.72 20.69
CA VAL A 39 13.62 -2.39 20.40
C VAL A 39 13.58 -2.11 18.90
N LEU A 40 14.58 -2.58 18.13
CA LEU A 40 14.72 -2.30 16.72
C LEU A 40 13.48 -2.67 15.88
N PRO A 41 12.86 -3.88 16.02
CA PRO A 41 11.66 -4.22 15.25
C PRO A 41 10.50 -3.27 15.53
N VAL A 42 10.31 -2.87 16.78
CA VAL A 42 9.23 -1.94 17.18
C VAL A 42 9.46 -0.56 16.55
N LEU A 43 10.70 -0.07 16.59
CA LEU A 43 11.08 1.19 15.96
C LEU A 43 10.86 1.15 14.45
N LEU A 44 11.25 0.04 13.79
CA LEU A 44 11.04 -0.13 12.35
C LEU A 44 9.55 -0.12 11.98
N VAL A 45 8.70 -0.81 12.74
CA VAL A 45 7.24 -0.80 12.50
C VAL A 45 6.68 0.62 12.64
N LEU A 46 7.11 1.40 13.63
CA LEU A 46 6.68 2.79 13.81
C LEU A 46 7.10 3.67 12.62
N VAL A 47 8.36 3.61 12.22
CA VAL A 47 8.88 4.43 11.11
C VAL A 47 8.21 4.05 9.79
N LEU A 48 8.11 2.76 9.47
CA LEU A 48 7.44 2.29 8.26
C LEU A 48 5.95 2.63 8.27
N GLY A 49 5.28 2.53 9.42
CA GLY A 49 3.88 2.91 9.59
C GLY A 49 3.63 4.39 9.31
N MET A 50 4.53 5.28 9.76
CA MET A 50 4.45 6.72 9.43
C MET A 50 4.60 6.98 7.93
N ILE A 51 5.54 6.29 7.27
CA ILE A 51 5.75 6.40 5.81
C ILE A 51 4.51 5.90 5.06
N ASP A 52 3.96 4.76 5.45
CA ASP A 52 2.78 4.17 4.83
C ASP A 52 1.54 5.06 4.97
N LEU A 53 1.34 5.63 6.16
CA LEU A 53 0.25 6.57 6.41
C LEU A 53 0.40 7.83 5.53
N GLY A 54 1.62 8.38 5.43
CA GLY A 54 1.91 9.52 4.56
C GLY A 54 1.58 9.22 3.09
N ARG A 55 1.98 8.05 2.57
CA ARG A 55 1.66 7.62 1.20
C ARG A 55 0.16 7.44 1.00
N ALA A 56 -0.53 6.77 1.92
CA ALA A 56 -1.98 6.58 1.83
C ALA A 56 -2.73 7.91 1.81
N PHE A 57 -2.29 8.89 2.61
CA PHE A 57 -2.84 10.24 2.61
C PHE A 57 -2.64 10.95 1.28
N VAL A 58 -1.41 10.96 0.73
CA VAL A 58 -1.10 11.58 -0.57
C VAL A 58 -1.94 10.95 -1.69
N PHE A 59 -2.05 9.63 -1.72
CA PHE A 59 -2.88 8.92 -2.71
C PHE A 59 -4.36 9.25 -2.54
N GLY A 60 -4.86 9.34 -1.31
CA GLY A 60 -6.24 9.75 -1.03
C GLY A 60 -6.56 11.14 -1.59
N VAL A 61 -5.67 12.10 -1.36
CA VAL A 61 -5.82 13.48 -1.88
C VAL A 61 -5.76 13.49 -3.41
N ALA A 62 -4.80 12.79 -4.03
CA ALA A 62 -4.66 12.74 -5.47
C ALA A 62 -5.90 12.13 -6.15
N VAL A 63 -6.40 10.99 -5.65
CA VAL A 63 -7.61 10.34 -6.20
C VAL A 63 -8.84 11.21 -6.00
N GLN A 64 -8.97 11.90 -4.86
CA GLN A 64 -10.08 12.84 -4.63
C GLN A 64 -10.06 14.02 -5.59
N GLN A 65 -8.89 14.59 -5.88
CA GLN A 65 -8.73 15.64 -6.89
C GLN A 65 -9.05 15.13 -8.29
N GLY A 66 -8.55 13.92 -8.63
CA GLY A 66 -8.86 13.26 -9.90
C GLY A 66 -10.36 13.04 -10.10
N ALA A 67 -11.06 12.56 -9.07
CA ALA A 67 -12.50 12.36 -9.14
C ALA A 67 -13.28 13.67 -9.38
N ARG A 68 -12.86 14.76 -8.72
CA ARG A 68 -13.47 16.10 -8.93
C ARG A 68 -13.23 16.62 -10.35
N GLU A 69 -12.00 16.47 -10.86
CA GLU A 69 -11.66 16.94 -12.20
C GLU A 69 -12.39 16.13 -13.29
N ALA A 70 -12.49 14.82 -13.11
CA ALA A 70 -13.27 13.93 -13.97
C ALA A 70 -14.76 14.28 -13.96
N ALA A 71 -15.34 14.49 -12.77
CA ALA A 71 -16.73 14.90 -12.65
C ALA A 71 -16.98 16.26 -13.30
N ARG A 72 -16.06 17.23 -13.16
CA ARG A 72 -16.12 18.54 -13.82
C ARG A 72 -16.12 18.42 -15.35
N LEU A 73 -15.29 17.52 -15.89
CA LEU A 73 -15.33 17.24 -17.35
C LEU A 73 -16.68 16.64 -17.74
N GLY A 74 -17.16 15.67 -16.99
CA GLY A 74 -18.42 14.99 -17.24
C GLY A 74 -19.65 15.89 -17.19
N THR A 75 -19.60 17.08 -16.53
CA THR A 75 -20.74 18.03 -16.54
C THR A 75 -21.10 18.53 -17.96
N LYS A 76 -20.16 18.44 -18.89
CA LYS A 76 -20.34 18.85 -20.27
C LYS A 76 -20.85 17.72 -21.17
N ALA A 77 -21.03 16.50 -20.64
CA ALA A 77 -21.38 15.33 -21.45
C ALA A 77 -22.73 15.43 -22.16
N ALA A 78 -23.65 16.29 -21.69
CA ALA A 78 -24.92 16.57 -22.38
C ALA A 78 -24.74 17.45 -23.61
N LEU A 79 -23.74 18.32 -23.62
CA LEU A 79 -23.49 19.30 -24.69
C LEU A 79 -22.48 18.77 -25.71
N ASP A 80 -21.54 17.93 -25.27
CA ASP A 80 -20.46 17.42 -26.11
C ASP A 80 -20.52 15.88 -26.18
N PRO A 81 -20.88 15.32 -27.34
CA PRO A 81 -20.97 13.86 -27.49
C PRO A 81 -19.62 13.16 -27.49
N THR A 82 -18.50 13.89 -27.60
CA THR A 82 -17.16 13.32 -27.51
C THR A 82 -16.72 12.99 -26.07
N ILE A 83 -17.44 13.55 -25.09
CA ILE A 83 -17.19 13.26 -23.68
C ILE A 83 -17.93 11.98 -23.31
N ASP A 84 -17.21 10.88 -23.38
CA ASP A 84 -17.65 9.53 -23.05
C ASP A 84 -17.02 9.05 -21.71
N ASP A 85 -17.37 7.83 -21.31
CA ASP A 85 -16.84 7.22 -20.09
C ASP A 85 -15.31 7.10 -20.11
N ALA A 86 -14.72 6.78 -21.27
CA ALA A 86 -13.28 6.65 -21.42
C ALA A 86 -12.58 8.00 -21.24
N THR A 87 -13.14 9.07 -21.77
CA THR A 87 -12.62 10.43 -21.62
C THR A 87 -12.65 10.88 -20.14
N ILE A 88 -13.77 10.60 -19.44
CA ILE A 88 -13.95 10.94 -18.03
C ILE A 88 -12.96 10.12 -17.15
N LEU A 89 -12.87 8.79 -17.38
CA LEU A 89 -11.94 7.94 -16.64
C LEU A 89 -10.48 8.28 -16.95
N GLY A 90 -10.17 8.61 -18.21
CA GLY A 90 -8.84 9.08 -18.60
C GLY A 90 -8.42 10.34 -17.86
N ARG A 91 -9.35 11.27 -17.67
CA ARG A 91 -9.11 12.50 -16.90
C ARG A 91 -8.88 12.20 -15.41
N LEU A 92 -9.67 11.28 -14.84
CA LEU A 92 -9.49 10.83 -13.46
C LEU A 92 -8.10 10.23 -13.27
N ILE A 93 -7.71 9.29 -14.13
CA ILE A 93 -6.43 8.59 -14.06
C ILE A 93 -5.27 9.58 -14.20
N ALA A 94 -5.33 10.47 -15.19
CA ALA A 94 -4.27 11.46 -15.43
C ALA A 94 -4.11 12.45 -14.28
N ALA A 95 -5.21 12.84 -13.62
CA ALA A 95 -5.15 13.77 -12.49
C ALA A 95 -4.80 13.10 -11.15
N ALA A 96 -4.94 11.79 -11.06
CA ALA A 96 -4.63 11.00 -9.85
C ALA A 96 -3.31 10.23 -9.95
N ASP A 97 -2.56 10.38 -11.06
CA ASP A 97 -1.24 9.74 -11.21
C ASP A 97 -0.26 10.20 -10.11
N PRO A 98 0.54 9.31 -9.49
CA PRO A 98 0.68 7.86 -9.75
C PRO A 98 -0.24 6.95 -8.91
N ALA A 99 -1.29 7.45 -8.28
CA ALA A 99 -2.10 6.65 -7.34
C ALA A 99 -2.89 5.53 -8.05
N LEU A 100 -3.33 5.73 -9.30
CA LEU A 100 -4.15 4.80 -10.08
C LEU A 100 -3.32 3.98 -11.08
N VAL A 101 -2.17 3.48 -10.66
CA VAL A 101 -1.33 2.60 -11.49
C VAL A 101 -2.10 1.34 -11.91
N GLY A 102 -2.00 0.96 -13.19
CA GLY A 102 -2.65 -0.22 -13.74
C GLY A 102 -4.13 -0.03 -14.09
N CYS A 103 -4.67 1.19 -13.95
CA CYS A 103 -5.99 1.52 -14.46
C CYS A 103 -5.91 2.02 -15.92
N SER A 104 -6.93 1.71 -16.72
CA SER A 104 -7.05 2.15 -18.10
C SER A 104 -8.35 2.92 -18.30
N ALA A 105 -8.30 3.98 -19.10
CA ALA A 105 -9.46 4.74 -19.49
C ALA A 105 -10.46 3.92 -20.34
N THR A 106 -9.97 2.90 -21.02
CA THR A 106 -10.78 2.03 -21.91
C THR A 106 -11.51 0.91 -21.17
N GLN A 107 -11.21 0.70 -19.87
CA GLN A 107 -11.92 -0.32 -19.10
C GLN A 107 -13.37 0.12 -18.83
N PRO A 108 -14.34 -0.81 -18.85
CA PRO A 108 -15.71 -0.50 -18.49
C PRO A 108 -15.81 0.02 -17.04
N PRO A 109 -16.64 1.05 -16.77
CA PRO A 109 -16.90 1.49 -15.41
C PRO A 109 -17.39 0.35 -14.52
N GLY A 110 -16.90 0.29 -13.28
CA GLY A 110 -17.25 -0.77 -12.34
C GLY A 110 -16.36 -2.01 -12.38
N GLN A 111 -15.48 -2.16 -13.37
CA GLN A 111 -14.48 -3.23 -13.39
C GLN A 111 -13.24 -2.84 -12.58
N ALA A 112 -12.59 -3.87 -12.01
CA ALA A 112 -11.30 -3.68 -11.34
C ALA A 112 -10.21 -3.36 -12.37
N CYS A 113 -9.30 -2.46 -12.00
CA CYS A 113 -8.10 -2.18 -12.79
C CYS A 113 -7.23 -3.42 -12.92
N SER A 114 -6.39 -3.49 -13.95
CA SER A 114 -5.53 -4.65 -14.22
C SER A 114 -4.58 -5.01 -13.06
N ALA A 115 -4.21 -4.03 -12.24
CA ALA A 115 -3.46 -4.25 -10.99
C ALA A 115 -4.32 -4.79 -9.84
N GLY A 116 -5.64 -4.95 -10.01
CA GLY A 116 -6.56 -5.57 -9.06
C GLY A 116 -6.88 -4.76 -7.80
N THR A 117 -6.26 -3.60 -7.61
CA THR A 117 -6.37 -2.83 -6.36
C THR A 117 -7.42 -1.71 -6.42
N TRP A 118 -7.79 -1.26 -7.62
CA TRP A 118 -8.70 -0.14 -7.82
C TRP A 118 -9.90 -0.52 -8.66
N THR A 119 -11.06 0.08 -8.34
CA THR A 119 -12.30 0.02 -9.13
C THR A 119 -12.77 1.45 -9.37
N LEU A 120 -13.00 1.79 -10.64
CA LEU A 120 -13.48 3.09 -11.05
C LEU A 120 -14.94 2.95 -11.50
N THR A 121 -15.84 3.76 -10.95
CA THR A 121 -17.26 3.73 -11.29
C THR A 121 -17.74 5.10 -11.74
N ILE A 122 -18.63 5.09 -12.72
CA ILE A 122 -19.39 6.26 -13.16
C ILE A 122 -20.87 5.91 -12.99
N GLU A 123 -21.61 6.75 -12.30
CA GLU A 123 -23.06 6.62 -12.15
C GLU A 123 -23.72 7.92 -12.60
N VAL A 124 -24.77 7.81 -13.39
CA VAL A 124 -25.59 8.95 -13.82
C VAL A 124 -26.98 8.79 -13.24
N THR A 125 -27.36 9.72 -12.36
CA THR A 125 -28.70 9.78 -11.80
C THR A 125 -29.47 10.88 -12.49
N PRO A 126 -30.50 10.60 -13.27
CA PRO A 126 -31.35 11.61 -13.93
C PRO A 126 -31.98 12.56 -12.92
N ALA A 127 -32.41 13.74 -13.40
CA ALA A 127 -33.15 14.69 -12.55
C ALA A 127 -34.42 14.09 -11.94
N ALA A 128 -35.03 13.12 -12.61
CA ALA A 128 -36.18 12.34 -12.14
C ALA A 128 -35.79 11.28 -11.05
N GLY A 129 -34.51 11.09 -10.79
CA GLY A 129 -34.00 10.19 -9.76
C GLY A 129 -33.88 8.72 -10.17
N SER A 130 -34.60 8.24 -11.16
CA SER A 130 -34.63 6.82 -11.55
C SER A 130 -34.97 6.69 -13.05
N PRO A 131 -34.38 5.71 -13.76
CA PRO A 131 -33.35 4.74 -13.30
C PRO A 131 -31.94 5.35 -13.20
N ILE A 132 -31.08 4.73 -12.39
CA ILE A 132 -29.65 5.09 -12.30
C ILE A 132 -28.89 4.33 -13.39
N TYR A 133 -28.04 5.03 -14.14
CA TYR A 133 -27.22 4.45 -15.20
C TYR A 133 -25.78 4.26 -14.73
N SER A 134 -25.18 3.13 -15.07
CA SER A 134 -23.81 2.78 -14.69
C SER A 134 -22.74 3.39 -15.61
N SER A 135 -23.14 4.22 -16.57
CA SER A 135 -22.24 4.90 -17.50
C SER A 135 -22.94 6.08 -18.17
N VAL A 136 -22.15 7.04 -18.67
CA VAL A 136 -22.64 8.15 -19.50
C VAL A 136 -23.20 7.63 -20.83
N ALA A 137 -22.54 6.61 -21.41
CA ALA A 137 -23.00 5.98 -22.66
C ALA A 137 -24.40 5.37 -22.51
N ALA A 138 -24.66 4.65 -21.41
CA ALA A 138 -25.97 4.08 -21.12
C ALA A 138 -27.04 5.17 -20.92
N ALA A 139 -26.74 6.23 -20.19
CA ALA A 139 -27.63 7.35 -19.98
C ALA A 139 -27.94 8.08 -21.30
N ARG A 140 -26.95 8.26 -22.19
CA ARG A 140 -27.10 8.87 -23.51
C ARG A 140 -27.96 8.01 -24.44
N ALA A 141 -27.79 6.68 -24.41
CA ALA A 141 -28.61 5.75 -25.18
C ALA A 141 -30.09 5.76 -24.77
N ALA A 142 -30.39 6.05 -23.51
CA ALA A 142 -31.77 6.21 -23.03
C ALA A 142 -32.45 7.52 -23.50
N GLY A 143 -31.66 8.51 -23.93
CA GLY A 143 -32.15 9.75 -24.51
C GLY A 143 -31.34 10.98 -24.08
N PRO A 144 -31.22 11.99 -24.96
CA PRO A 144 -30.44 13.20 -24.71
C PRO A 144 -30.96 14.04 -23.51
N SER A 145 -32.24 13.93 -23.21
CA SER A 145 -32.88 14.62 -22.08
C SER A 145 -32.48 14.03 -20.72
N VAL A 146 -32.02 12.78 -20.69
CA VAL A 146 -31.63 12.07 -19.46
C VAL A 146 -30.39 12.68 -18.83
N LEU A 147 -29.44 13.15 -19.64
CA LEU A 147 -28.23 13.77 -19.17
C LEU A 147 -28.40 15.19 -18.64
N ARG A 148 -29.37 15.94 -19.17
CA ARG A 148 -29.61 17.34 -18.76
C ARG A 148 -30.18 17.40 -17.36
N GLY A 149 -29.47 18.09 -16.46
CA GLY A 149 -29.86 18.19 -15.05
C GLY A 149 -29.57 16.91 -14.23
N ALA A 150 -28.99 15.87 -14.87
CA ALA A 150 -28.60 14.65 -14.18
C ALA A 150 -27.44 14.91 -13.22
N GLN A 151 -27.36 14.12 -12.16
CA GLN A 151 -26.18 14.07 -11.29
C GLN A 151 -25.21 13.03 -11.82
N LEU A 152 -24.01 13.47 -12.16
CA LEU A 152 -22.88 12.59 -12.45
C LEU A 152 -22.12 12.30 -11.17
N HIS A 153 -21.95 11.04 -10.87
CA HIS A 153 -21.20 10.56 -9.73
C HIS A 153 -20.00 9.75 -10.21
N VAL A 154 -18.80 10.28 -9.99
CA VAL A 154 -17.54 9.60 -10.30
C VAL A 154 -16.93 9.12 -9.00
N ARG A 155 -16.67 7.83 -8.93
CA ARG A 155 -16.12 7.19 -7.73
C ARG A 155 -14.91 6.34 -8.07
N ALA A 156 -13.87 6.43 -7.24
CA ALA A 156 -12.73 5.54 -7.26
C ALA A 156 -12.59 4.89 -5.88
N ARG A 157 -12.48 3.57 -5.85
CA ARG A 157 -12.27 2.80 -4.62
C ARG A 157 -11.14 1.81 -4.84
N GLY A 158 -10.20 1.75 -3.90
CA GLY A 158 -9.11 0.80 -4.00
C GLY A 158 -8.29 0.69 -2.74
N GLY A 159 -7.31 -0.22 -2.76
CA GLY A 159 -6.40 -0.47 -1.67
C GLY A 159 -5.00 0.05 -1.97
N VAL A 160 -4.40 0.72 -1.00
CA VAL A 160 -2.97 1.06 -1.00
C VAL A 160 -2.25 -0.01 -0.19
N SER A 161 -1.31 -0.72 -0.83
CA SER A 161 -0.48 -1.70 -0.15
C SER A 161 0.48 -1.01 0.82
N LEU A 162 0.60 -1.57 2.03
CA LEU A 162 1.45 -1.04 3.10
C LEU A 162 2.79 -1.78 3.12
N PHE A 163 3.89 -1.06 3.31
CA PHE A 163 5.21 -1.67 3.55
C PHE A 163 5.23 -2.42 4.90
N VAL A 164 4.55 -1.86 5.90
CA VAL A 164 4.34 -2.55 7.19
C VAL A 164 3.62 -3.88 7.00
N GLY A 165 2.81 -4.04 5.96
CA GLY A 165 2.10 -5.28 5.64
C GLY A 165 3.01 -6.50 5.50
N PHE A 166 4.24 -6.31 5.01
CA PHE A 166 5.23 -7.39 4.94
C PHE A 166 5.66 -7.87 6.34
N LEU A 167 5.92 -6.94 7.26
CA LEU A 167 6.33 -7.26 8.64
C LEU A 167 5.16 -7.81 9.46
N THR A 168 3.99 -7.19 9.34
CA THR A 168 2.78 -7.62 10.06
C THR A 168 2.21 -8.93 9.53
N GLY A 169 2.41 -9.22 8.23
CA GLY A 169 2.10 -10.52 7.63
C GLY A 169 2.91 -11.66 8.23
N ALA A 170 4.21 -11.45 8.44
CA ALA A 170 5.08 -12.40 9.13
C ALA A 170 4.67 -12.63 10.60
N MET A 171 4.01 -11.66 11.23
CA MET A 171 3.47 -11.72 12.60
C MET A 171 2.02 -12.21 12.66
N GLY A 172 1.37 -12.50 11.50
CA GLY A 172 -0.03 -12.95 11.44
C GLY A 172 -1.08 -11.85 11.68
N LEU A 173 -0.69 -10.56 11.66
CA LEU A 173 -1.60 -9.43 11.98
C LEU A 173 -2.39 -8.92 10.77
N GLY A 174 -2.10 -9.35 9.55
CA GLY A 174 -2.92 -9.11 8.35
C GLY A 174 -3.12 -7.66 7.90
N LEU A 175 -2.32 -6.70 8.35
CA LEU A 175 -2.44 -5.28 8.00
C LEU A 175 -1.78 -4.97 6.65
N ASN A 176 -2.29 -5.56 5.56
CA ASN A 176 -1.63 -5.50 4.26
C ASN A 176 -2.05 -4.30 3.39
N GLN A 177 -3.24 -3.76 3.62
CA GLN A 177 -3.83 -2.72 2.77
C GLN A 177 -4.67 -1.73 3.57
N VAL A 178 -4.66 -0.47 3.13
CA VAL A 178 -5.62 0.56 3.55
C VAL A 178 -6.53 0.86 2.37
N THR A 179 -7.84 0.79 2.61
CA THR A 179 -8.83 1.16 1.59
C THR A 179 -8.94 2.68 1.49
N VAL A 180 -8.73 3.20 0.29
CA VAL A 180 -8.95 4.60 -0.05
C VAL A 180 -10.18 4.68 -0.95
N GLN A 181 -11.06 5.61 -0.65
CA GLN A 181 -12.24 5.90 -1.46
C GLN A 181 -12.30 7.40 -1.72
N ALA A 182 -12.55 7.74 -2.98
CA ALA A 182 -12.83 9.10 -3.41
C ALA A 182 -14.13 9.12 -4.22
N ASP A 183 -14.95 10.14 -4.01
CA ASP A 183 -16.15 10.34 -4.80
C ASP A 183 -16.37 11.83 -5.07
N ALA A 184 -16.91 12.11 -6.24
CA ALA A 184 -17.31 13.45 -6.64
C ALA A 184 -18.67 13.39 -7.35
N ARG A 185 -19.54 14.34 -7.01
CA ARG A 185 -20.87 14.49 -7.61
C ARG A 185 -21.01 15.87 -8.20
N MET A 186 -21.47 15.94 -9.43
CA MET A 186 -21.73 17.21 -10.12
C MET A 186 -22.97 17.10 -11.00
N VAL A 187 -23.63 18.22 -11.21
CA VAL A 187 -24.79 18.29 -12.10
C VAL A 187 -24.32 18.50 -13.54
N VAL A 188 -24.89 17.74 -14.45
CA VAL A 188 -24.64 17.85 -15.91
C VAL A 188 -25.52 18.97 -16.46
N PHE A 189 -24.91 19.87 -17.22
CA PHE A 189 -25.59 21.03 -17.82
C PHE A 189 -25.99 20.79 -19.27
#